data_53a91aaa52e02d3cffb8683a7cdc5cf1
#
_entry.id   53a91aaa52e02d3cffb8683a7cdc5cf1
#
_cell.length_a   1.000
_cell.length_b   1.000
_cell.length_c   1.000
_cell.angle_alpha   90.00
_cell.angle_beta   90.00
_cell.angle_gamma   90.00
#
_symmetry.space_group_name_H-M   'P 1'
#
loop_
_entity.id
_entity.type
_entity.pdbx_description
1 polymer ?
#
loop_
_entity_poly.entity_id
_entity_poly.type
_entity_poly.pdbx_seq_one_letter_code
_entity_poly.pdbx_strand_id
1 'polypeptide(L)'
;RRVVTDGPVSRISFSTIDRRPCGSEIPVYGSYDAAFDEELRPYIENLVKARGLVDCPQAFKLAQKLVQENAEFARLSQNYVFENLSFRANVIAYLKACVLYVANGMKWEKSIEDFVRWSERYDLWCKLKLFGQMIYEADNEQAKTDKEFVSGPKNLLRMLPDEFTLEDYL
;
A
#
# COMPACT_ATOMS: atom_id res chain seq x y z
N ARG A 1 -6.78 13.04 10.01
CA ARG A 1 -5.32 12.94 10.04
C ARG A 1 -4.86 11.54 10.45
N ARG A 2 -5.25 11.02 11.63
CA ARG A 2 -4.90 9.65 12.10
C ARG A 2 -5.28 8.53 11.13
N VAL A 3 -6.38 8.69 10.37
CA VAL A 3 -6.82 7.70 9.36
C VAL A 3 -5.75 7.47 8.29
N VAL A 4 -4.97 8.49 7.94
CA VAL A 4 -3.91 8.39 6.91
C VAL A 4 -2.61 7.85 7.52
N THR A 5 -2.21 8.36 8.70
CA THR A 5 -0.92 8.03 9.33
C THR A 5 -0.95 6.72 10.12
N ASP A 6 -2.09 6.35 10.74
CA ASP A 6 -2.18 5.22 11.67
C ASP A 6 -2.55 3.88 10.98
N GLY A 7 -2.45 3.82 9.67
CA GLY A 7 -2.50 2.57 8.91
C GLY A 7 -3.81 2.12 8.28
N PRO A 8 -5.01 2.73 8.48
CA PRO A 8 -6.21 2.32 7.74
C PRO A 8 -6.03 2.43 6.23
N VAL A 9 -5.43 3.53 5.74
CA VAL A 9 -5.17 3.77 4.31
C VAL A 9 -4.30 2.66 3.69
N SER A 10 -3.33 2.14 4.43
CA SER A 10 -2.45 1.07 3.95
C SER A 10 -3.18 -0.28 3.78
N ARG A 11 -4.38 -0.45 4.37
CA ARG A 11 -5.16 -1.69 4.37
C ARG A 11 -6.28 -1.73 3.34
N ILE A 12 -6.55 -0.62 2.67
CA ILE A 12 -7.63 -0.46 1.70
C ILE A 12 -7.00 -0.28 0.32
N SER A 13 -7.61 -0.85 -0.71
CA SER A 13 -7.25 -0.56 -2.10
C SER A 13 -8.04 0.64 -2.60
N PHE A 14 -7.35 1.53 -3.29
CA PHE A 14 -7.92 2.76 -3.84
C PHE A 14 -7.92 2.71 -5.35
N SER A 15 -8.91 3.37 -5.93
CA SER A 15 -9.03 3.59 -7.37
C SER A 15 -9.37 5.04 -7.64
N THR A 16 -8.65 5.67 -8.54
CA THR A 16 -8.91 7.03 -9.01
C THR A 16 -8.43 7.20 -10.45
N ILE A 17 -8.83 8.28 -11.07
CA ILE A 17 -8.39 8.68 -12.41
C ILE A 17 -7.95 10.15 -12.39
N ASP A 18 -7.09 10.53 -13.32
CA ASP A 18 -6.63 11.92 -13.42
C ASP A 18 -7.67 12.85 -13.98
N ARG A 19 -8.44 12.36 -14.94
CA ARG A 19 -9.42 13.15 -15.66
C ARG A 19 -10.62 12.26 -16.04
N ARG A 20 -11.82 12.77 -15.87
CA ARG A 20 -13.01 12.10 -16.42
C ARG A 20 -12.89 12.00 -17.93
N PRO A 21 -13.16 10.83 -18.53
CA PRO A 21 -13.30 10.71 -19.97
C PRO A 21 -14.42 11.65 -20.45
N CYS A 22 -14.20 12.32 -21.57
CA CYS A 22 -15.19 13.18 -22.18
C CYS A 22 -16.42 12.34 -22.57
N GLY A 23 -17.64 12.81 -22.26
CA GLY A 23 -18.89 12.10 -22.59
C GLY A 23 -19.31 11.01 -21.59
N SER A 24 -18.64 10.90 -20.43
CA SER A 24 -18.99 9.90 -19.39
C SER A 24 -19.81 10.49 -18.23
N GLU A 25 -20.65 11.47 -18.52
CA GLU A 25 -21.42 12.17 -17.49
C GLU A 25 -22.59 11.34 -16.95
N ILE A 26 -23.10 10.39 -17.74
CA ILE A 26 -24.22 9.54 -17.35
C ILE A 26 -23.72 8.11 -17.15
N PRO A 27 -23.77 7.57 -15.92
CA PRO A 27 -23.49 6.16 -15.69
C PRO A 27 -24.53 5.30 -16.41
N VAL A 28 -24.08 4.33 -17.18
CA VAL A 28 -24.96 3.33 -17.80
C VAL A 28 -25.26 2.26 -16.75
N TYR A 29 -26.49 2.32 -16.21
CA TYR A 29 -26.98 1.29 -15.30
C TYR A 29 -27.78 0.24 -16.08
N GLY A 30 -27.60 -1.02 -15.75
CA GLY A 30 -28.50 -2.09 -16.18
C GLY A 30 -28.17 -2.73 -17.52
N SER A 31 -26.97 -2.57 -18.04
CA SER A 31 -26.49 -3.46 -19.11
C SER A 31 -26.14 -4.82 -18.51
N TYR A 32 -27.13 -5.72 -18.44
CA TYR A 32 -26.92 -7.11 -18.07
C TYR A 32 -26.33 -7.86 -19.25
N ASP A 33 -25.16 -8.44 -19.07
CA ASP A 33 -24.52 -9.30 -20.08
C ASP A 33 -24.55 -10.75 -19.59
N ALA A 34 -25.49 -11.54 -20.10
CA ALA A 34 -25.64 -12.93 -19.74
C ALA A 34 -24.42 -13.79 -20.14
N ALA A 35 -23.73 -13.44 -21.23
CA ALA A 35 -22.54 -14.14 -21.64
C ALA A 35 -21.39 -13.94 -20.67
N PHE A 36 -21.25 -12.72 -20.13
CA PHE A 36 -20.25 -12.41 -19.11
C PHE A 36 -20.54 -13.13 -17.78
N ASP A 37 -21.82 -13.24 -17.38
CA ASP A 37 -22.21 -13.99 -16.19
C ASP A 37 -21.89 -15.48 -16.33
N GLU A 38 -22.15 -16.08 -17.47
CA GLU A 38 -21.81 -17.48 -17.76
C GLU A 38 -20.29 -17.70 -17.71
N GLU A 39 -19.51 -16.77 -18.23
CA GLU A 39 -18.04 -16.82 -18.18
C GLU A 39 -17.50 -16.73 -16.75
N LEU A 40 -18.08 -15.87 -15.90
CA LEU A 40 -17.65 -15.68 -14.51
C LEU A 40 -18.14 -16.79 -13.56
N ARG A 41 -19.23 -17.45 -13.88
CA ARG A 41 -19.87 -18.46 -13.00
C ARG A 41 -18.90 -19.50 -12.44
N PRO A 42 -18.02 -20.17 -13.21
CA PRO A 42 -17.13 -21.18 -12.67
C PRO A 42 -16.15 -20.61 -11.62
N TYR A 43 -15.69 -19.39 -11.80
CA TYR A 43 -14.79 -18.73 -10.84
C TYR A 43 -15.51 -18.40 -9.54
N ILE A 44 -16.73 -17.89 -9.63
CA ILE A 44 -17.56 -17.59 -8.45
C ILE A 44 -17.92 -18.89 -7.71
N GLU A 45 -18.28 -19.97 -8.40
CA GLU A 45 -18.55 -21.26 -7.79
C GLU A 45 -17.35 -21.83 -7.05
N ASN A 46 -16.13 -21.70 -7.60
CA ASN A 46 -14.91 -22.12 -6.92
C ASN A 46 -14.71 -21.35 -5.62
N LEU A 47 -14.94 -20.04 -5.61
CA LEU A 47 -14.85 -19.21 -4.40
C LEU A 47 -15.92 -19.61 -3.36
N VAL A 48 -17.16 -19.84 -3.79
CA VAL A 48 -18.26 -20.21 -2.88
C VAL A 48 -18.04 -21.60 -2.23
N LYS A 49 -17.43 -22.53 -2.98
CA LYS A 49 -17.13 -23.89 -2.50
C LYS A 49 -15.89 -23.96 -1.61
N ALA A 50 -15.01 -22.95 -1.68
CA ALA A 50 -13.74 -22.96 -0.94
C ALA A 50 -13.96 -22.97 0.57
N ARG A 51 -13.20 -23.82 1.26
CA ARG A 51 -13.19 -23.93 2.73
C ARG A 51 -11.78 -24.25 3.22
N GLY A 52 -11.45 -23.76 4.40
CA GLY A 52 -10.17 -24.03 5.04
C GLY A 52 -9.08 -23.01 4.68
N LEU A 53 -7.83 -23.44 4.84
CA LEU A 53 -6.67 -22.62 4.56
C LEU A 53 -6.25 -22.77 3.10
N VAL A 54 -5.84 -21.65 2.50
CA VAL A 54 -5.30 -21.62 1.13
C VAL A 54 -3.78 -21.71 1.23
N ASP A 55 -3.21 -22.78 0.69
CA ASP A 55 -1.77 -22.93 0.50
C ASP A 55 -1.42 -22.59 -0.95
N CYS A 56 -0.74 -21.46 -1.13
CA CYS A 56 -0.30 -20.97 -2.44
C CYS A 56 1.13 -20.44 -2.35
N PRO A 57 2.15 -21.31 -2.48
CA PRO A 57 3.56 -20.90 -2.40
C PRO A 57 3.95 -19.85 -3.46
N GLN A 58 3.31 -19.87 -4.62
CA GLN A 58 3.54 -18.89 -5.68
C GLN A 58 3.08 -17.48 -5.27
N ALA A 59 1.92 -17.37 -4.62
CA ALA A 59 1.43 -16.10 -4.07
C ALA A 59 2.39 -15.55 -3.01
N PHE A 60 2.92 -16.41 -2.14
CA PHE A 60 3.87 -16.03 -1.13
C PHE A 60 5.19 -15.51 -1.73
N LYS A 61 5.74 -16.24 -2.72
CA LYS A 61 6.95 -15.82 -3.45
C LYS A 61 6.75 -14.48 -4.16
N LEU A 62 5.57 -14.28 -4.78
CA LEU A 62 5.23 -13.01 -5.42
C LEU A 62 5.20 -11.87 -4.39
N ALA A 63 4.55 -12.08 -3.25
CA ALA A 63 4.49 -11.08 -2.18
C ALA A 63 5.89 -10.72 -1.64
N GLN A 64 6.75 -11.70 -1.41
CA GLN A 64 8.14 -11.48 -1.00
C GLN A 64 8.92 -10.63 -2.02
N LYS A 65 8.75 -10.94 -3.32
CA LYS A 65 9.41 -10.18 -4.39
C LYS A 65 8.92 -8.73 -4.44
N LEU A 66 7.62 -8.49 -4.28
CA LEU A 66 7.06 -7.14 -4.23
C LEU A 66 7.57 -6.34 -3.03
N VAL A 67 7.72 -6.97 -1.85
CA VAL A 67 8.35 -6.31 -0.69
C VAL A 67 9.76 -5.84 -1.01
N GLN A 68 10.57 -6.71 -1.62
CA GLN A 68 11.96 -6.37 -1.95
C GLN A 68 12.04 -5.25 -3.01
N GLU A 69 11.23 -5.36 -4.07
CA GLU A 69 11.14 -4.33 -5.13
C GLU A 69 10.72 -2.97 -4.56
N ASN A 70 9.71 -2.94 -3.69
CA ASN A 70 9.22 -1.71 -3.07
C ASN A 70 10.23 -1.10 -2.09
N ALA A 71 10.87 -1.92 -1.26
CA ALA A 71 11.90 -1.48 -0.33
C ALA A 71 13.12 -0.89 -1.08
N GLU A 72 13.54 -1.55 -2.16
CA GLU A 72 14.63 -1.05 -2.99
C GLU A 72 14.27 0.26 -3.68
N PHE A 73 13.05 0.37 -4.23
CA PHE A 73 12.58 1.61 -4.84
C PHE A 73 12.52 2.74 -3.81
N ALA A 74 11.98 2.50 -2.61
CA ALA A 74 11.91 3.49 -1.53
C ALA A 74 13.31 3.98 -1.15
N ARG A 75 14.26 3.05 -0.99
CA ARG A 75 15.65 3.35 -0.65
C ARG A 75 16.35 4.18 -1.74
N LEU A 76 16.21 3.79 -3.00
CA LEU A 76 16.85 4.47 -4.12
C LEU A 76 16.25 5.87 -4.38
N SER A 77 14.94 6.00 -4.24
CA SER A 77 14.23 7.27 -4.44
C SER A 77 14.25 8.17 -3.20
N GLN A 78 14.71 7.66 -2.04
CA GLN A 78 14.63 8.33 -0.74
C GLN A 78 13.22 8.86 -0.45
N ASN A 79 12.21 8.13 -0.92
CA ASN A 79 10.80 8.51 -0.81
C ASN A 79 10.14 7.78 0.37
N TYR A 80 10.25 8.37 1.56
CA TYR A 80 9.66 7.82 2.78
C TYR A 80 8.12 7.77 2.73
N VAL A 81 7.47 8.64 1.97
CA VAL A 81 6.01 8.59 1.76
C VAL A 81 5.62 7.31 1.04
N PHE A 82 6.38 6.95 0.00
CA PHE A 82 6.20 5.68 -0.70
C PHE A 82 6.48 4.49 0.22
N GLU A 83 7.55 4.53 1.01
CA GLU A 83 7.89 3.49 1.98
C GLU A 83 6.73 3.23 2.95
N ASN A 84 6.18 4.30 3.54
CA ASN A 84 5.04 4.23 4.45
C ASN A 84 3.79 3.62 3.79
N LEU A 85 3.44 4.06 2.57
CA LEU A 85 2.27 3.57 1.85
C LEU A 85 2.42 2.13 1.35
N SER A 86 3.64 1.71 0.96
CA SER A 86 3.91 0.37 0.44
C SER A 86 4.03 -0.69 1.53
N PHE A 87 4.12 -0.30 2.80
CA PHE A 87 4.35 -1.21 3.92
C PHE A 87 3.42 -2.43 3.97
N ARG A 88 2.15 -2.27 3.57
CA ARG A 88 1.17 -3.37 3.53
C ARG A 88 0.75 -3.79 2.12
N ALA A 89 1.32 -3.19 1.08
CA ALA A 89 0.95 -3.51 -0.29
C ALA A 89 1.19 -4.98 -0.63
N ASN A 90 2.28 -5.56 -0.11
CA ASN A 90 2.58 -6.99 -0.25
C ASN A 90 1.52 -7.90 0.37
N VAL A 91 0.94 -7.52 1.52
CA VAL A 91 -0.12 -8.30 2.17
C VAL A 91 -1.39 -8.28 1.32
N ILE A 92 -1.77 -7.11 0.80
CA ILE A 92 -2.90 -6.95 -0.10
C ILE A 92 -2.67 -7.75 -1.39
N ALA A 93 -1.46 -7.68 -1.95
CA ALA A 93 -1.09 -8.45 -3.14
C ALA A 93 -1.18 -9.97 -2.89
N TYR A 94 -0.68 -10.43 -1.75
CA TYR A 94 -0.81 -11.85 -1.34
C TYR A 94 -2.27 -12.28 -1.26
N LEU A 95 -3.12 -11.51 -0.59
CA LEU A 95 -4.55 -11.83 -0.46
C LEU A 95 -5.26 -11.85 -1.82
N LYS A 96 -5.00 -10.87 -2.68
CA LYS A 96 -5.52 -10.84 -4.06
C LYS A 96 -5.09 -12.08 -4.85
N ALA A 97 -3.81 -12.44 -4.77
CA ALA A 97 -3.26 -13.61 -5.44
C ALA A 97 -3.92 -14.91 -4.96
N CYS A 98 -4.12 -15.06 -3.65
CA CYS A 98 -4.80 -16.22 -3.08
C CYS A 98 -6.27 -16.32 -3.55
N VAL A 99 -7.00 -15.20 -3.56
CA VAL A 99 -8.39 -15.17 -4.04
C VAL A 99 -8.46 -15.58 -5.52
N LEU A 100 -7.61 -15.02 -6.37
CA LEU A 100 -7.56 -15.36 -7.80
C LEU A 100 -7.13 -16.80 -8.03
N TYR A 101 -6.18 -17.32 -7.26
CA TYR A 101 -5.77 -18.72 -7.31
C TYR A 101 -6.93 -19.67 -6.99
N VAL A 102 -7.71 -19.37 -5.92
CA VAL A 102 -8.89 -20.16 -5.56
C VAL A 102 -9.97 -20.04 -6.64
N ALA A 103 -10.25 -18.84 -7.14
CA ALA A 103 -11.19 -18.61 -8.22
C ALA A 103 -10.83 -19.42 -9.45
N ASN A 104 -9.55 -19.52 -9.79
CA ASN A 104 -9.04 -20.31 -10.92
C ASN A 104 -8.91 -21.82 -10.62
N GLY A 105 -9.63 -22.34 -9.64
CA GLY A 105 -9.65 -23.77 -9.30
C GLY A 105 -8.32 -24.31 -8.77
N MET A 106 -7.60 -23.52 -7.96
CA MET A 106 -6.30 -23.85 -7.37
C MET A 106 -5.18 -24.02 -8.43
N LYS A 107 -5.31 -23.33 -9.57
CA LYS A 107 -4.29 -23.32 -10.63
C LYS A 107 -3.63 -21.97 -10.68
N TRP A 108 -2.29 -21.97 -10.58
CA TRP A 108 -1.50 -20.76 -10.75
C TRP A 108 -1.24 -20.49 -12.24
N GLU A 109 -1.52 -19.28 -12.67
CA GLU A 109 -1.25 -18.80 -14.02
C GLU A 109 -0.50 -17.48 -13.98
N LYS A 110 0.24 -17.20 -15.05
CA LYS A 110 0.99 -15.94 -15.18
C LYS A 110 0.07 -14.72 -15.17
N SER A 111 -1.14 -14.83 -15.68
CA SER A 111 -2.18 -13.79 -15.67
C SER A 111 -2.50 -13.32 -14.26
N ILE A 112 -2.50 -14.22 -13.26
CA ILE A 112 -2.69 -13.86 -11.84
C ILE A 112 -1.53 -13.00 -11.36
N GLU A 113 -0.28 -13.39 -11.65
CA GLU A 113 0.89 -12.58 -11.26
C GLU A 113 0.85 -11.20 -11.91
N ASP A 114 0.60 -11.15 -13.22
CA ASP A 114 0.59 -9.91 -14.00
C ASP A 114 -0.50 -8.93 -13.48
N PHE A 115 -1.70 -9.47 -13.19
CA PHE A 115 -2.78 -8.68 -12.62
C PHE A 115 -2.46 -8.17 -11.22
N VAL A 116 -1.92 -9.02 -10.35
CA VAL A 116 -1.57 -8.65 -8.97
C VAL A 116 -0.52 -7.55 -8.96
N ARG A 117 0.53 -7.66 -9.80
CA ARG A 117 1.56 -6.64 -9.96
C ARG A 117 1.00 -5.31 -10.46
N TRP A 118 0.16 -5.37 -11.50
CA TRP A 118 -0.51 -4.18 -12.01
C TRP A 118 -1.40 -3.54 -10.95
N SER A 119 -2.22 -4.33 -10.28
CA SER A 119 -3.16 -3.86 -9.25
C SER A 119 -2.44 -3.25 -8.04
N GLU A 120 -1.31 -3.80 -7.63
CA GLU A 120 -0.49 -3.26 -6.53
C GLU A 120 0.13 -1.91 -6.90
N ARG A 121 0.74 -1.82 -8.09
CA ARG A 121 1.33 -0.56 -8.59
C ARG A 121 0.28 0.53 -8.76
N TYR A 122 -0.88 0.18 -9.29
CA TYR A 122 -1.99 1.11 -9.46
C TYR A 122 -2.53 1.60 -8.12
N ASP A 123 -2.69 0.73 -7.14
CA ASP A 123 -3.12 1.09 -5.79
C ASP A 123 -2.12 2.03 -5.10
N LEU A 124 -0.81 1.75 -5.20
CA LEU A 124 0.23 2.63 -4.67
C LEU A 124 0.23 4.00 -5.36
N TRP A 125 0.07 4.04 -6.67
CA TRP A 125 -0.07 5.29 -7.40
C TRP A 125 -1.30 6.10 -6.93
N CYS A 126 -2.44 5.44 -6.75
CA CYS A 126 -3.64 6.08 -6.21
C CYS A 126 -3.41 6.63 -4.80
N LYS A 127 -2.76 5.87 -3.93
CA LYS A 127 -2.43 6.29 -2.56
C LYS A 127 -1.50 7.48 -2.53
N LEU A 128 -0.43 7.45 -3.34
CA LEU A 128 0.49 8.58 -3.45
C LEU A 128 -0.24 9.84 -3.92
N LYS A 129 -1.10 9.71 -4.91
CA LYS A 129 -1.88 10.83 -5.44
C LYS A 129 -2.86 11.41 -4.44
N LEU A 130 -3.58 10.55 -3.70
CA LEU A 130 -4.63 10.98 -2.79
C LEU A 130 -4.10 11.43 -1.42
N PHE A 131 -3.03 10.81 -0.93
CA PHE A 131 -2.57 10.95 0.45
C PHE A 131 -1.11 11.37 0.60
N GLY A 132 -0.32 11.36 -0.48
CA GLY A 132 1.12 11.63 -0.41
C GLY A 132 1.45 12.98 0.23
N GLN A 133 0.74 14.04 -0.15
CA GLN A 133 0.91 15.36 0.43
C GLN A 133 0.58 15.39 1.92
N MET A 134 -0.53 14.75 2.33
CA MET A 134 -0.97 14.72 3.73
C MET A 134 0.02 13.97 4.63
N ILE A 135 0.63 12.90 4.11
CA ILE A 135 1.65 12.14 4.85
C ILE A 135 2.90 13.00 5.00
N TYR A 136 3.35 13.63 3.92
CA TYR A 136 4.51 14.51 3.94
C TYR A 136 4.36 15.65 4.96
N GLU A 137 3.21 16.31 4.98
CA GLU A 137 2.91 17.39 5.93
C GLU A 137 2.86 16.88 7.38
N ALA A 138 2.22 15.70 7.59
CA ALA A 138 2.11 15.10 8.91
C ALA A 138 3.47 14.77 9.52
N ASP A 139 4.37 14.18 8.73
CA ASP A 139 5.70 13.81 9.21
C ASP A 139 6.57 15.04 9.48
N ASN A 140 6.46 16.08 8.65
CA ASN A 140 7.17 17.34 8.87
C ASN A 140 6.70 18.07 10.13
N GLU A 141 5.40 18.02 10.47
CA GLU A 141 4.89 18.60 11.70
C GLU A 141 5.30 17.77 12.93
N GLN A 142 5.31 16.44 12.80
CA GLN A 142 5.78 15.57 13.87
C GLN A 142 7.27 15.79 14.15
N ALA A 143 8.08 15.91 13.11
CA ALA A 143 9.49 16.24 13.24
C ALA A 143 9.74 17.63 13.87
N LYS A 144 8.83 18.62 13.67
CA LYS A 144 8.88 19.89 14.37
C LYS A 144 8.47 19.76 15.84
N THR A 145 7.39 19.02 16.11
CA THR A 145 6.88 18.77 17.45
C THR A 145 7.90 17.97 18.28
N ASP A 146 8.54 16.95 17.70
CA ASP A 146 9.58 16.17 18.37
C ASP A 146 10.84 17.02 18.66
N LYS A 147 11.12 18.03 17.84
CA LYS A 147 12.17 19.02 18.13
C LYS A 147 11.77 20.01 19.25
N GLU A 148 10.48 20.28 19.40
CA GLU A 148 9.94 21.14 20.48
C GLU A 148 9.66 20.35 21.76
N PHE A 149 9.26 19.08 21.65
CA PHE A 149 9.01 18.14 22.75
C PHE A 149 10.19 17.21 23.02
N VAL A 150 11.39 17.73 23.07
CA VAL A 150 12.40 17.12 23.91
C VAL A 150 12.10 17.53 25.35
N SER A 151 11.04 16.97 25.93
CA SER A 151 10.80 16.99 27.36
C SER A 151 11.63 15.87 28.01
N GLY A 152 12.89 16.00 27.87
CA GLY A 152 13.91 15.41 28.71
C GLY A 152 14.62 16.53 29.45
N PRO A 153 15.54 16.24 30.35
CA PRO A 153 16.44 17.26 30.85
C PRO A 153 16.97 18.02 29.64
N LYS A 154 16.62 19.31 29.57
CA LYS A 154 16.83 20.27 28.46
C LYS A 154 17.98 19.83 27.58
N ASN A 155 17.73 19.65 26.27
CA ASN A 155 18.72 19.11 25.33
C ASN A 155 20.11 19.65 25.67
N LEU A 156 20.88 18.89 26.45
CA LEU A 156 22.14 19.31 27.01
C LEU A 156 23.09 19.79 25.92
N LEU A 157 23.01 19.15 24.72
CA LEU A 157 23.78 19.55 23.53
C LEU A 157 23.44 20.96 23.01
N ARG A 158 22.23 21.47 23.27
CA ARG A 158 21.86 22.87 22.92
C ARG A 158 22.29 23.89 23.97
N MET A 159 22.62 23.43 25.16
CA MET A 159 23.11 24.27 26.24
C MET A 159 24.65 24.34 26.26
N LEU A 160 25.32 23.46 25.53
CA LEU A 160 26.76 23.49 25.39
C LEU A 160 27.17 24.58 24.40
N PRO A 161 28.31 25.26 24.63
CA PRO A 161 28.89 26.17 23.63
C PRO A 161 29.31 25.40 22.37
N ASP A 162 29.53 26.11 21.26
CA ASP A 162 29.90 25.50 19.98
C ASP A 162 31.20 24.66 20.09
N GLU A 163 32.07 25.02 20.99
CA GLU A 163 33.25 24.22 21.42
C GLU A 163 33.10 23.91 22.90
N PHE A 164 33.01 22.65 23.29
CA PHE A 164 32.87 22.21 24.66
C PHE A 164 33.83 21.09 25.04
N THR A 165 34.18 21.05 26.30
CA THR A 165 35.05 20.02 26.89
C THR A 165 34.23 19.00 27.69
N LEU A 166 34.89 17.91 28.14
CA LEU A 166 34.25 16.92 29.01
C LEU A 166 33.78 17.55 30.34
N GLU A 167 34.43 18.59 30.81
CA GLU A 167 34.07 19.30 32.05
C GLU A 167 32.79 20.12 31.90
N ASP A 168 32.47 20.58 30.69
CA ASP A 168 31.23 21.31 30.40
C ASP A 168 30.02 20.37 30.34
N TYR A 169 30.27 19.06 30.20
CA TYR A 169 29.22 18.02 30.09
C TYR A 169 28.91 17.38 31.45
N LEU A 170 29.80 17.41 32.42
CA LEU A 170 29.65 16.82 33.75
C LEU A 170 29.02 17.79 34.73
#